data_3c871713120bb3cf20fba22281eb4986
#
_entry.id   3c871713120bb3cf20fba22281eb4986
#
_cell.length_a   1.000
_cell.length_b   1.000
_cell.length_c   1.000
_cell.angle_alpha   90.00
_cell.angle_beta   90.00
_cell.angle_gamma   90.00
#
_symmetry.space_group_name_H-M   'P 1'
#
loop_
_entity.id
_entity.type
_entity.pdbx_description
1 polymer ?
#
loop_
_entity_poly.entity_id
_entity_poly.type
_entity_poly.pdbx_seq_one_letter_code
_entity_poly.pdbx_strand_id
1 'polypeptide(L)'
;HLGEQDEYQPNNRGFDEVFIHGCGGIGQRFAGSQGDVPKNSYFDPTIRHNGKFVKTKGFCTDVFFQEALRWMKNQKDKPFFAYIPTNAPHGPFIAPDSYKALYKDHTKGDANQAFFGMISNIDTNVGLLMKKLEEWDLADNTLLIYSTDNGSAKGSKIFNAGMKGGKGSLNEGGSRVPL
;
A
#
# COMPACT_ATOMS: atom_id res chain seq x y z
N HIS A 1 -11.13 3.50 2.68
CA HIS A 1 -12.41 2.76 2.78
C HIS A 1 -13.53 3.55 3.48
N LEU A 2 -13.27 4.78 3.89
CA LEU A 2 -14.26 5.59 4.64
C LEU A 2 -15.03 6.57 3.74
N GLY A 3 -14.86 6.48 2.44
CA GLY A 3 -15.47 7.35 1.44
C GLY A 3 -14.47 8.31 0.81
N GLU A 4 -14.87 8.90 -0.31
CA GLU A 4 -14.03 9.79 -1.12
C GLU A 4 -14.56 11.24 -1.15
N GLN A 5 -15.73 11.49 -0.58
CA GLN A 5 -16.31 12.84 -0.48
C GLN A 5 -15.41 13.74 0.37
N ASP A 6 -15.47 15.02 0.15
CA ASP A 6 -14.56 16.00 0.79
C ASP A 6 -14.60 15.92 2.32
N GLU A 7 -15.76 15.67 2.92
CA GLU A 7 -15.92 15.51 4.37
C GLU A 7 -15.18 14.30 4.95
N TYR A 8 -14.88 13.27 4.12
CA TYR A 8 -14.16 12.06 4.52
C TYR A 8 -12.68 12.09 4.14
N GLN A 9 -12.22 13.13 3.46
CA GLN A 9 -10.81 13.26 3.10
C GLN A 9 -9.94 13.40 4.35
N PRO A 10 -8.76 12.77 4.38
CA PRO A 10 -7.89 12.79 5.56
C PRO A 10 -7.50 14.21 6.02
N ASN A 11 -7.36 15.17 5.10
CA ASN A 11 -7.14 16.57 5.46
C ASN A 11 -8.25 17.15 6.35
N ASN A 12 -9.49 16.67 6.19
CA ASN A 12 -10.64 17.09 7.00
C ASN A 12 -10.81 16.23 8.26
N ARG A 13 -9.87 15.32 8.51
CA ARG A 13 -9.86 14.35 9.62
C ARG A 13 -8.57 14.42 10.46
N GLY A 14 -7.83 15.51 10.37
CA GLY A 14 -6.67 15.79 11.22
C GLY A 14 -5.30 15.40 10.64
N PHE A 15 -5.22 15.07 9.36
CA PHE A 15 -3.94 14.87 8.68
C PHE A 15 -3.49 16.15 7.98
N ASP A 16 -2.28 16.60 8.28
CA ASP A 16 -1.69 17.82 7.70
C ASP A 16 -1.15 17.58 6.28
N GLU A 17 -0.72 16.36 5.99
CA GLU A 17 -0.19 15.94 4.69
C GLU A 17 -0.93 14.73 4.18
N VAL A 18 -1.41 14.77 2.94
CA VAL A 18 -2.23 13.71 2.34
C VAL A 18 -1.81 13.42 0.91
N PHE A 19 -1.40 12.18 0.65
CA PHE A 19 -0.97 11.69 -0.65
C PHE A 19 -1.67 10.35 -0.93
N ILE A 20 -2.80 10.41 -1.65
CA ILE A 20 -3.74 9.30 -1.75
C ILE A 20 -4.25 9.08 -3.17
N HIS A 21 -4.79 7.87 -3.40
CA HIS A 21 -5.65 7.56 -4.54
C HIS A 21 -7.07 7.24 -4.06
N GLY A 22 -7.99 6.95 -5.01
CA GLY A 22 -9.36 6.54 -4.69
C GLY A 22 -9.47 5.15 -4.08
N CYS A 23 -10.69 4.76 -3.71
CA CYS A 23 -10.98 3.46 -3.11
C CYS A 23 -10.57 2.29 -4.00
N GLY A 24 -10.15 1.19 -3.41
CA GLY A 24 -9.74 -0.03 -4.10
C GLY A 24 -8.36 0.07 -4.72
N GLY A 25 -8.17 -0.50 -5.89
CA GLY A 25 -6.91 -0.40 -6.64
C GLY A 25 -6.87 0.87 -7.51
N ILE A 26 -5.67 1.36 -7.79
CA ILE A 26 -5.46 2.50 -8.68
C ILE A 26 -6.09 2.20 -10.05
N GLY A 27 -6.84 3.17 -10.59
CA GLY A 27 -7.58 3.03 -11.84
C GLY A 27 -8.95 2.36 -11.69
N GLN A 28 -9.28 1.81 -10.53
CA GLN A 28 -10.63 1.35 -10.23
C GLN A 28 -11.49 2.55 -9.82
N ARG A 29 -12.51 2.83 -10.61
CA ARG A 29 -13.44 3.93 -10.35
C ARG A 29 -14.85 3.40 -10.11
N PHE A 30 -15.49 3.97 -9.11
CA PHE A 30 -16.88 3.70 -8.75
C PHE A 30 -17.72 4.95 -9.02
N ALA A 31 -19.03 4.80 -9.08
CA ALA A 31 -19.92 5.94 -9.22
C ALA A 31 -19.69 6.94 -8.06
N GLY A 32 -19.46 8.21 -8.39
CA GLY A 32 -19.13 9.24 -7.40
C GLY A 32 -17.68 9.29 -6.91
N SER A 33 -16.80 8.45 -7.45
CA SER A 33 -15.37 8.46 -7.10
C SER A 33 -14.71 9.82 -7.43
N GLN A 34 -14.02 10.38 -6.46
CA GLN A 34 -13.33 11.67 -6.54
C GLN A 34 -11.81 11.54 -6.29
N GLY A 35 -11.37 10.38 -5.83
CA GLY A 35 -9.99 10.13 -5.40
C GLY A 35 -9.08 9.65 -6.51
N ASP A 36 -9.58 9.40 -7.73
CA ASP A 36 -8.77 8.86 -8.82
C ASP A 36 -9.12 9.50 -10.17
N VAL A 37 -8.17 9.45 -11.10
CA VAL A 37 -8.34 9.95 -12.47
C VAL A 37 -8.69 8.82 -13.44
N PRO A 38 -9.37 9.11 -14.58
CA PRO A 38 -9.63 8.11 -15.60
C PRO A 38 -8.34 7.48 -16.14
N LYS A 39 -8.36 6.16 -16.33
CA LYS A 39 -7.23 5.39 -16.89
C LYS A 39 -5.94 5.49 -16.06
N ASN A 40 -6.03 5.75 -14.77
CA ASN A 40 -4.88 5.71 -13.89
C ASN A 40 -4.29 4.29 -13.81
N SER A 41 -3.03 4.16 -13.48
CA SER A 41 -2.28 2.91 -13.53
C SER A 41 -1.42 2.74 -12.28
N TYR A 42 -0.99 1.50 -12.03
CA TYR A 42 0.01 1.18 -10.99
C TYR A 42 1.41 1.71 -11.35
N PHE A 43 1.67 1.93 -12.64
CA PHE A 43 2.91 2.55 -13.10
C PHE A 43 2.67 4.01 -13.48
N ASP A 44 3.55 4.88 -13.03
CA ASP A 44 3.48 6.34 -13.23
C ASP A 44 2.11 6.92 -12.82
N PRO A 45 1.57 6.56 -11.62
CA PRO A 45 0.23 6.94 -11.24
C PRO A 45 0.07 8.45 -11.09
N THR A 46 -1.13 8.94 -11.37
CA THR A 46 -1.56 10.27 -10.95
C THR A 46 -2.17 10.15 -9.57
N ILE A 47 -1.63 10.84 -8.58
CA ILE A 47 -2.00 10.75 -7.16
C ILE A 47 -2.59 12.08 -6.70
N ARG A 48 -3.54 12.06 -5.79
CA ARG A 48 -4.10 13.26 -5.17
C ARG A 48 -3.23 13.66 -3.99
N HIS A 49 -2.50 14.77 -4.13
CA HIS A 49 -1.63 15.34 -3.11
C HIS A 49 -2.27 16.63 -2.57
N ASN A 50 -2.66 16.63 -1.31
CA ASN A 50 -3.33 17.76 -0.65
C ASN A 50 -4.46 18.35 -1.49
N GLY A 51 -5.32 17.49 -2.03
CA GLY A 51 -6.48 17.86 -2.83
C GLY A 51 -6.20 18.10 -4.33
N LYS A 52 -4.94 18.14 -4.78
CA LYS A 52 -4.57 18.37 -6.18
C LYS A 52 -4.00 17.10 -6.81
N PHE A 53 -4.37 16.81 -8.05
CA PHE A 53 -3.80 15.70 -8.79
C PHE A 53 -2.40 16.03 -9.30
N VAL A 54 -1.44 15.18 -8.99
CA VAL A 54 -0.03 15.27 -9.40
C VAL A 54 0.38 14.01 -10.15
N LYS A 55 1.11 14.16 -11.25
CA LYS A 55 1.72 13.03 -11.95
C LYS A 55 2.96 12.57 -11.20
N THR A 56 3.10 11.27 -11.06
CA THR A 56 4.25 10.66 -10.41
C THR A 56 5.02 9.77 -11.39
N LYS A 57 6.12 9.19 -10.95
CA LYS A 57 6.97 8.32 -11.73
C LYS A 57 7.33 7.09 -10.94
N GLY A 58 7.19 5.89 -11.54
CA GLY A 58 7.53 4.62 -10.92
C GLY A 58 6.31 3.77 -10.56
N PHE A 59 6.54 2.70 -9.82
CA PHE A 59 5.48 1.81 -9.34
C PHE A 59 4.79 2.40 -8.10
N CYS A 60 3.49 2.30 -8.03
CA CYS A 60 2.65 3.00 -7.03
C CYS A 60 3.11 2.81 -5.58
N THR A 61 3.46 1.60 -5.16
CA THR A 61 3.93 1.33 -3.80
C THR A 61 5.22 2.08 -3.51
N ASP A 62 6.18 2.06 -4.46
CA ASP A 62 7.44 2.80 -4.33
C ASP A 62 7.16 4.31 -4.23
N VAL A 63 6.23 4.81 -5.03
CA VAL A 63 5.82 6.23 -5.02
C VAL A 63 5.25 6.64 -3.67
N PHE A 64 4.38 5.82 -3.05
CA PHE A 64 3.84 6.11 -1.72
C PHE A 64 4.91 6.12 -0.64
N PHE A 65 5.80 5.14 -0.64
CA PHE A 65 6.89 5.08 0.34
C PHE A 65 7.90 6.21 0.14
N GLN A 66 8.26 6.55 -1.08
CA GLN A 66 9.16 7.68 -1.39
C GLN A 66 8.59 9.00 -0.87
N GLU A 67 7.30 9.25 -1.08
CA GLU A 67 6.65 10.46 -0.59
C GLU A 67 6.57 10.49 0.94
N ALA A 68 6.22 9.37 1.57
CA ALA A 68 6.24 9.25 3.02
C ALA A 68 7.64 9.53 3.61
N LEU A 69 8.69 8.94 3.03
CA LEU A 69 10.08 9.15 3.45
C LEU A 69 10.51 10.61 3.26
N ARG A 70 10.13 11.23 2.13
CA ARG A 70 10.40 12.65 1.87
C ARG A 70 9.78 13.54 2.96
N TRP A 71 8.52 13.27 3.31
CA TRP A 71 7.81 14.01 4.33
C TRP A 71 8.39 13.78 5.72
N MET A 72 8.62 12.52 6.12
CA MET A 72 9.22 12.17 7.43
C MET A 72 10.57 12.84 7.65
N LYS A 73 11.43 12.87 6.62
CA LYS A 73 12.73 13.53 6.69
C LYS A 73 12.63 15.01 7.10
N ASN A 74 11.56 15.69 6.66
CA ASN A 74 11.31 17.09 6.98
C ASN A 74 10.66 17.29 8.36
N GLN A 75 10.21 16.20 9.03
CA GLN A 75 9.59 16.23 10.34
C GLN A 75 10.52 15.73 11.48
N LYS A 76 11.74 15.33 11.17
CA LYS A 76 12.64 14.66 12.13
C LYS A 76 12.84 15.37 13.49
N ASP A 77 12.65 16.67 13.53
CA ASP A 77 12.78 17.48 14.74
C ASP A 77 11.46 17.64 15.53
N LYS A 78 10.38 16.99 15.08
CA LYS A 78 9.05 17.06 15.68
C LYS A 78 8.42 15.66 15.79
N PRO A 79 7.62 15.39 16.81
CA PRO A 79 6.80 14.18 16.82
C PRO A 79 5.88 14.15 15.62
N PHE A 80 5.73 12.98 15.00
CA PHE A 80 4.82 12.80 13.87
C PHE A 80 4.10 11.45 13.93
N PHE A 81 2.98 11.39 13.27
CA PHE A 81 2.26 10.15 12.97
C PHE A 81 2.17 9.98 11.45
N ALA A 82 2.70 8.88 10.94
CA ALA A 82 2.64 8.54 9.52
C ALA A 82 1.83 7.28 9.31
N TYR A 83 0.77 7.37 8.50
CA TYR A 83 -0.08 6.25 8.12
C TYR A 83 0.12 5.98 6.62
N ILE A 84 0.65 4.80 6.28
CA ILE A 84 1.03 4.43 4.90
C ILE A 84 0.19 3.22 4.44
N PRO A 85 -1.12 3.39 4.18
CA PRO A 85 -1.99 2.31 3.76
C PRO A 85 -1.84 2.07 2.25
N THR A 86 -0.96 1.17 1.86
CA THR A 86 -0.76 0.83 0.45
C THR A 86 -1.99 0.12 -0.12
N ASN A 87 -2.27 0.32 -1.42
CA ASN A 87 -3.28 -0.44 -2.13
C ASN A 87 -2.83 -1.88 -2.44
N ALA A 88 -1.54 -2.13 -2.53
CA ALA A 88 -0.98 -3.47 -2.69
C ALA A 88 -1.15 -4.30 -1.39
N PRO A 89 -1.44 -5.61 -1.50
CA PRO A 89 -1.57 -6.40 -2.71
C PRO A 89 -3.01 -6.56 -3.24
N HIS A 90 -3.86 -5.53 -3.15
CA HIS A 90 -5.21 -5.55 -3.72
C HIS A 90 -5.18 -5.65 -5.26
N GLY A 91 -6.18 -6.29 -5.85
CA GLY A 91 -6.32 -6.32 -7.32
C GLY A 91 -6.58 -4.93 -7.94
N PRO A 92 -6.26 -4.73 -9.23
CA PRO A 92 -5.66 -5.68 -10.16
C PRO A 92 -4.24 -6.08 -9.76
N PHE A 93 -3.88 -7.37 -9.95
CA PHE A 93 -2.57 -7.89 -9.55
C PHE A 93 -1.54 -7.50 -10.59
N ILE A 94 -0.81 -6.44 -10.30
CA ILE A 94 0.23 -5.84 -11.15
C ILE A 94 1.45 -5.57 -10.29
N ALA A 95 2.61 -6.06 -10.73
CA ALA A 95 3.89 -5.81 -10.07
C ALA A 95 4.99 -5.62 -11.12
N PRO A 96 6.08 -4.93 -10.79
CA PRO A 96 7.26 -4.89 -11.66
C PRO A 96 7.77 -6.30 -11.99
N ASP A 97 8.23 -6.51 -13.21
CA ASP A 97 8.65 -7.82 -13.70
C ASP A 97 9.78 -8.42 -12.86
N SER A 98 10.67 -7.61 -12.30
CA SER A 98 11.72 -8.06 -11.38
C SER A 98 11.16 -8.76 -10.13
N TYR A 99 10.05 -8.28 -9.60
CA TYR A 99 9.39 -8.89 -8.44
C TYR A 99 8.56 -10.12 -8.82
N LYS A 100 7.90 -10.11 -9.98
CA LYS A 100 7.20 -11.30 -10.50
C LYS A 100 8.17 -12.46 -10.75
N ALA A 101 9.35 -12.15 -11.26
CA ALA A 101 10.38 -13.15 -11.56
C ALA A 101 10.82 -13.95 -10.34
N LEU A 102 10.77 -13.38 -9.13
CA LEU A 102 11.06 -14.09 -7.87
C LEU A 102 10.15 -15.31 -7.64
N TYR A 103 8.97 -15.31 -8.24
CA TYR A 103 7.95 -16.33 -8.02
C TYR A 103 7.68 -17.22 -9.23
N LYS A 104 8.49 -17.12 -10.28
CA LYS A 104 8.34 -17.88 -11.51
C LYS A 104 8.32 -19.39 -11.29
N ASP A 105 9.19 -19.87 -10.40
CA ASP A 105 9.33 -21.29 -10.10
C ASP A 105 8.49 -21.75 -8.87
N HIS A 106 7.86 -20.80 -8.18
CA HIS A 106 7.08 -21.05 -6.96
C HIS A 106 5.58 -21.11 -7.20
N THR A 107 5.07 -20.42 -8.24
CA THR A 107 3.65 -20.43 -8.57
C THR A 107 3.41 -20.24 -10.06
N LYS A 108 2.29 -20.80 -10.55
CA LYS A 108 1.88 -20.68 -11.95
C LYS A 108 0.93 -19.49 -12.13
N GLY A 109 1.02 -18.85 -13.30
CA GLY A 109 0.14 -17.78 -13.74
C GLY A 109 0.59 -16.39 -13.28
N ASP A 110 0.57 -15.45 -14.22
CA ASP A 110 1.05 -14.07 -14.04
C ASP A 110 0.40 -13.37 -12.84
N ALA A 111 -0.91 -13.52 -12.66
CA ALA A 111 -1.63 -12.91 -11.54
C ALA A 111 -1.19 -13.42 -10.16
N ASN A 112 -0.75 -14.69 -10.02
CA ASN A 112 -0.20 -15.20 -8.77
C ASN A 112 1.20 -14.65 -8.53
N GLN A 113 2.04 -14.66 -9.56
CA GLN A 113 3.39 -14.10 -9.50
C GLN A 113 3.34 -12.60 -9.16
N ALA A 114 2.42 -11.86 -9.77
CA ALA A 114 2.21 -10.45 -9.48
C ALA A 114 1.72 -10.22 -8.05
N PHE A 115 0.79 -11.03 -7.54
CA PHE A 115 0.32 -10.92 -6.15
C PHE A 115 1.47 -11.05 -5.15
N PHE A 116 2.27 -12.11 -5.26
CA PHE A 116 3.44 -12.30 -4.39
C PHE A 116 4.54 -11.26 -4.66
N GLY A 117 4.72 -10.86 -5.92
CA GLY A 117 5.63 -9.78 -6.31
C GLY A 117 5.28 -8.43 -5.65
N MET A 118 3.97 -8.10 -5.54
CA MET A 118 3.53 -6.92 -4.80
C MET A 118 3.89 -7.01 -3.31
N ILE A 119 3.77 -8.18 -2.68
CA ILE A 119 4.15 -8.39 -1.28
C ILE A 119 5.66 -8.19 -1.11
N SER A 120 6.49 -8.77 -1.98
CA SER A 120 7.94 -8.55 -1.93
C SER A 120 8.33 -7.09 -2.17
N ASN A 121 7.59 -6.37 -3.00
CA ASN A 121 7.82 -4.94 -3.19
C ASN A 121 7.47 -4.14 -1.92
N ILE A 122 6.39 -4.49 -1.21
CA ILE A 122 6.07 -3.89 0.10
C ILE A 122 7.21 -4.16 1.09
N ASP A 123 7.67 -5.40 1.19
CA ASP A 123 8.77 -5.79 2.08
C ASP A 123 10.05 -5.00 1.81
N THR A 124 10.42 -4.85 0.54
CA THR A 124 11.56 -4.00 0.14
C THR A 124 11.39 -2.55 0.60
N ASN A 125 10.20 -1.99 0.44
CA ASN A 125 9.92 -0.61 0.85
C ASN A 125 9.89 -0.44 2.38
N VAL A 126 9.37 -1.42 3.13
CA VAL A 126 9.45 -1.44 4.60
C VAL A 126 10.91 -1.52 5.06
N GLY A 127 11.71 -2.38 4.45
CA GLY A 127 13.15 -2.45 4.72
C GLY A 127 13.86 -1.12 4.46
N LEU A 128 13.52 -0.43 3.37
CA LEU A 128 14.04 0.91 3.08
C LEU A 128 13.60 1.93 4.15
N LEU A 129 12.34 1.89 4.57
CA LEU A 129 11.83 2.75 5.64
C LEU A 129 12.61 2.55 6.94
N MET A 130 12.78 1.30 7.38
CA MET A 130 13.54 0.97 8.60
C MET A 130 14.98 1.51 8.51
N LYS A 131 15.66 1.26 7.39
CA LYS A 131 17.01 1.78 7.15
C LYS A 131 17.06 3.31 7.21
N LYS A 132 16.05 4.01 6.68
CA LYS A 132 16.01 5.48 6.72
C LYS A 132 15.75 6.01 8.13
N LEU A 133 14.94 5.35 8.93
CA LEU A 133 14.75 5.70 10.34
C LEU A 133 16.07 5.57 11.12
N GLU A 134 16.86 4.52 10.87
CA GLU A 134 18.21 4.38 11.44
C GLU A 134 19.15 5.49 10.97
N GLU A 135 19.23 5.75 9.67
CA GLU A 135 20.09 6.81 9.08
C GLU A 135 19.74 8.22 9.60
N TRP A 136 18.54 8.44 10.09
CA TRP A 136 18.08 9.73 10.62
C TRP A 136 18.07 9.79 12.15
N ASP A 137 18.61 8.77 12.83
CA ASP A 137 18.61 8.63 14.29
C ASP A 137 17.19 8.68 14.91
N LEU A 138 16.20 8.17 14.19
CA LEU A 138 14.80 8.11 14.62
C LEU A 138 14.36 6.73 15.10
N ALA A 139 15.11 5.68 14.79
CA ALA A 139 14.68 4.30 15.01
C ALA A 139 14.35 4.00 16.49
N ASP A 140 15.21 4.44 17.42
CA ASP A 140 15.04 4.18 18.85
C ASP A 140 13.87 4.94 19.50
N ASN A 141 13.33 5.95 18.80
CA ASN A 141 12.20 6.76 19.28
C ASN A 141 10.99 6.69 18.32
N THR A 142 10.89 5.60 17.54
CA THR A 142 9.80 5.37 16.61
C THR A 142 9.13 4.02 16.88
N LEU A 143 7.84 4.01 17.14
CA LEU A 143 7.04 2.80 17.12
C LEU A 143 6.59 2.53 15.68
N LEU A 144 7.20 1.51 15.04
CA LEU A 144 6.78 1.03 13.72
C LEU A 144 5.82 -0.14 13.86
N ILE A 145 4.61 0.02 13.31
CA ILE A 145 3.57 -1.01 13.31
C ILE A 145 3.31 -1.42 11.86
N TYR A 146 3.37 -2.72 11.58
CA TYR A 146 2.96 -3.30 10.29
C TYR A 146 1.73 -4.19 10.49
N SER A 147 0.71 -3.99 9.69
CA SER A 147 -0.48 -4.85 9.72
C SER A 147 -1.14 -4.91 8.35
N THR A 148 -2.07 -5.86 8.18
CA THR A 148 -2.98 -5.91 7.03
C THR A 148 -4.42 -5.76 7.50
N ASP A 149 -5.32 -5.31 6.62
CA ASP A 149 -6.73 -5.07 6.94
C ASP A 149 -7.55 -6.35 7.01
N ASN A 150 -7.14 -7.40 6.29
CA ASN A 150 -7.83 -8.69 6.23
C ASN A 150 -6.92 -9.77 5.63
N GLY A 151 -7.39 -11.02 5.70
CA GLY A 151 -6.71 -12.17 5.12
C GLY A 151 -6.64 -12.14 3.60
N SER A 152 -5.84 -13.04 3.02
CA SER A 152 -5.55 -13.07 1.61
C SER A 152 -6.77 -13.42 0.75
N ALA A 153 -6.99 -12.63 -0.31
CA ALA A 153 -7.98 -12.94 -1.34
C ALA A 153 -7.41 -13.87 -2.43
N LYS A 154 -6.13 -13.76 -2.75
CA LYS A 154 -5.49 -14.49 -3.86
C LYS A 154 -4.56 -15.61 -3.40
N GLY A 155 -3.71 -15.31 -2.44
CA GLY A 155 -2.65 -16.22 -1.99
C GLY A 155 -3.10 -17.38 -1.12
N SER A 156 -4.27 -17.31 -0.49
CA SER A 156 -4.78 -18.30 0.49
C SER A 156 -4.86 -19.73 -0.07
N LYS A 157 -5.06 -19.89 -1.38
CA LYS A 157 -5.08 -21.21 -2.05
C LYS A 157 -3.69 -21.78 -2.33
N ILE A 158 -2.64 -20.97 -2.23
CA ILE A 158 -1.25 -21.35 -2.48
C ILE A 158 -0.53 -21.55 -1.15
N PHE A 159 -0.65 -20.57 -0.27
CA PHE A 159 -0.10 -20.63 1.08
C PHE A 159 -0.98 -19.82 2.03
N ASN A 160 -1.42 -20.42 3.13
CA ASN A 160 -2.28 -19.79 4.12
C ASN A 160 -1.87 -20.16 5.56
N ALA A 161 -0.63 -20.54 5.77
CA ALA A 161 -0.08 -20.94 7.07
C ALA A 161 -0.95 -21.97 7.83
N GLY A 162 -1.61 -22.89 7.10
CA GLY A 162 -2.52 -23.89 7.66
C GLY A 162 -3.89 -23.34 8.10
N MET A 163 -4.15 -22.05 7.97
CA MET A 163 -5.42 -21.44 8.37
C MET A 163 -6.53 -21.75 7.37
N LYS A 164 -7.74 -21.98 7.88
CA LYS A 164 -8.95 -22.13 7.06
C LYS A 164 -9.48 -20.77 6.61
N GLY A 165 -9.97 -20.71 5.38
CA GLY A 165 -10.62 -19.52 4.82
C GLY A 165 -9.64 -18.51 4.23
N GLY A 166 -10.11 -17.33 3.92
CA GLY A 166 -9.39 -16.21 3.34
C GLY A 166 -10.24 -14.95 3.46
N LYS A 167 -9.94 -13.89 2.70
CA LYS A 167 -10.69 -12.63 2.71
C LYS A 167 -12.21 -12.87 2.66
N GLY A 168 -12.95 -12.21 3.55
CA GLY A 168 -14.40 -12.33 3.68
C GLY A 168 -14.88 -13.55 4.45
N SER A 169 -13.98 -14.42 4.94
CA SER A 169 -14.31 -15.56 5.77
C SER A 169 -14.23 -15.19 7.27
N LEU A 170 -15.12 -15.76 8.08
CA LEU A 170 -15.08 -15.66 9.54
C LEU A 170 -14.00 -16.55 10.17
N ASN A 171 -13.37 -17.43 9.39
CA ASN A 171 -12.27 -18.28 9.86
C ASN A 171 -10.97 -17.50 9.99
N GLU A 172 -9.97 -18.08 10.67
CA GLU A 172 -8.67 -17.43 10.94
C GLU A 172 -7.98 -16.90 9.68
N GLY A 173 -8.04 -17.63 8.55
CA GLY A 173 -7.46 -17.16 7.29
C GLY A 173 -8.09 -15.88 6.72
N GLY A 174 -9.25 -15.45 7.24
CA GLY A 174 -9.89 -14.19 6.88
C GLY A 174 -9.63 -13.05 7.85
N SER A 175 -9.40 -13.36 9.13
CA SER A 175 -9.36 -12.38 10.22
C SER A 175 -8.05 -12.32 10.99
N ARG A 176 -7.28 -13.41 11.05
CA ARG A 176 -5.96 -13.46 11.70
C ARG A 176 -4.90 -12.90 10.75
N VAL A 177 -4.52 -11.68 10.96
CA VAL A 177 -3.54 -10.95 10.15
C VAL A 177 -2.24 -10.71 10.92
N PRO A 178 -1.13 -10.47 10.23
CA PRO A 178 0.11 -10.01 10.88
C PRO A 178 -0.12 -8.69 11.62
N LEU A 179 0.53 -8.58 12.77
CA LEU A 179 0.64 -7.34 13.54
C LEU A 179 1.97 -7.36 14.30
#